data_61a89d42b4f7b27cfbc5f29e22cfec1e
#
_entry.id   61a89d42b4f7b27cfbc5f29e22cfec1e
#
_cell.length_a   1.000
_cell.length_b   1.000
_cell.length_c   1.000
_cell.angle_alpha   90.00
_cell.angle_beta   90.00
_cell.angle_gamma   90.00
#
_symmetry.space_group_name_H-M   'P 1'
#
loop_
_entity.id
_entity.type
_entity.pdbx_description
1 polymer ?
#
loop_
_entity_poly.entity_id
_entity_poly.type
_entity_poly.pdbx_seq_one_letter_code
_entity_poly.pdbx_strand_id
1 'polypeptide(L)'
;MDRIELTTPLSRDFRAVVRLIVGGIAETLDFAFDEVDDLQLAVERLLAEAGQDGSVNISFQLGSRSVRTHVGPLRERAIADALQGPPPEPGELNLRRILEAVVDSYGVEDAADGAIYVRLEKLREAR
;
A
#
# COMPACT_ATOMS: atom_id res chain seq x y z
N MET A 1 6.57 -18.48 -5.69
CA MET A 1 6.49 -17.06 -5.38
C MET A 1 6.50 -16.89 -3.87
N ASP A 2 7.42 -16.10 -3.36
CA ASP A 2 7.56 -15.92 -1.93
C ASP A 2 6.49 -14.98 -1.39
N ARG A 3 6.08 -15.22 -0.15
CA ARG A 3 5.07 -14.42 0.50
C ARG A 3 5.51 -14.07 1.92
N ILE A 4 5.36 -12.81 2.28
CA ILE A 4 5.65 -12.33 3.63
C ILE A 4 4.37 -11.69 4.17
N GLU A 5 4.03 -12.00 5.41
CA GLU A 5 2.87 -11.39 6.06
C GLU A 5 3.29 -10.67 7.32
N LEU A 6 2.67 -9.53 7.55
CA LEU A 6 2.92 -8.68 8.70
C LEU A 6 1.59 -8.26 9.29
N THR A 7 1.40 -8.46 10.58
CA THR A 7 0.27 -7.90 11.31
C THR A 7 0.81 -6.82 12.23
N THR A 8 0.22 -5.65 12.16
CA THR A 8 0.70 -4.50 12.93
C THR A 8 -0.47 -3.66 13.43
N PRO A 9 -0.34 -3.04 14.60
CA PRO A 9 -1.30 -2.01 14.99
C PRO A 9 -1.28 -0.85 13.99
N LEU A 10 -2.42 -0.20 13.82
CA LEU A 10 -2.54 0.99 12.97
C LEU A 10 -1.99 2.26 13.60
N SER A 11 -1.57 2.19 14.85
CA SER A 11 -1.01 3.33 15.56
C SER A 11 0.18 3.92 14.79
N ARG A 12 0.25 5.24 14.79
CA ARG A 12 1.35 5.99 14.17
C ARG A 12 2.73 5.50 14.62
N ASP A 13 2.84 5.03 15.86
CA ASP A 13 4.11 4.60 16.44
C ASP A 13 4.76 3.45 15.68
N PHE A 14 3.98 2.67 14.94
CA PHE A 14 4.49 1.49 14.24
C PHE A 14 4.77 1.73 12.75
N ARG A 15 4.53 2.95 12.25
CA ARG A 15 4.73 3.24 10.82
C ARG A 15 6.19 3.14 10.40
N ALA A 16 7.12 3.51 11.30
CA ALA A 16 8.54 3.37 11.01
C ALA A 16 8.94 1.91 10.84
N VAL A 17 8.35 1.00 11.64
CA VAL A 17 8.61 -0.43 11.51
C VAL A 17 8.12 -0.93 10.15
N VAL A 18 6.91 -0.54 9.76
CA VAL A 18 6.36 -0.93 8.45
C VAL A 18 7.26 -0.41 7.32
N ARG A 19 7.71 0.83 7.42
CA ARG A 19 8.59 1.43 6.41
C ARG A 19 9.88 0.63 6.24
N LEU A 20 10.48 0.20 7.35
CA LEU A 20 11.71 -0.60 7.30
C LEU A 20 11.47 -1.95 6.64
N ILE A 21 10.34 -2.60 6.95
CA ILE A 21 10.00 -3.89 6.37
C ILE A 21 9.77 -3.76 4.86
N VAL A 22 9.02 -2.77 4.44
CA VAL A 22 8.77 -2.51 3.02
C VAL A 22 10.09 -2.27 2.29
N GLY A 23 10.96 -1.45 2.88
CA GLY A 23 12.28 -1.17 2.31
C GLY A 23 13.13 -2.42 2.16
N GLY A 24 13.15 -3.26 3.19
CA GLY A 24 13.89 -4.53 3.15
C GLY A 24 13.38 -5.47 2.07
N ILE A 25 12.06 -5.58 1.92
CA ILE A 25 11.46 -6.40 0.87
C ILE A 25 11.86 -5.89 -0.51
N ALA A 26 11.75 -4.58 -0.74
CA ALA A 26 12.10 -3.99 -2.03
C ALA A 26 13.57 -4.20 -2.37
N GLU A 27 14.44 -4.10 -1.38
CA GLU A 27 15.88 -4.34 -1.58
C GLU A 27 16.18 -5.78 -1.97
N THR A 28 15.44 -6.77 -1.46
CA THR A 28 15.67 -8.16 -1.86
C THR A 28 15.36 -8.39 -3.33
N LEU A 29 14.53 -7.54 -3.93
CA LEU A 29 14.18 -7.60 -5.34
C LEU A 29 15.01 -6.65 -6.20
N ASP A 30 16.01 -6.03 -5.60
CA ASP A 30 16.94 -5.12 -6.28
C ASP A 30 16.23 -3.89 -6.88
N PHE A 31 15.24 -3.37 -6.17
CA PHE A 31 14.57 -2.14 -6.56
C PHE A 31 15.53 -0.96 -6.45
N ALA A 32 15.42 -0.01 -7.36
CA ALA A 32 16.19 1.23 -7.30
C ALA A 32 15.71 2.08 -6.12
N PHE A 33 16.53 3.04 -5.70
CA PHE A 33 16.25 3.87 -4.54
C PHE A 33 14.89 4.58 -4.64
N ASP A 34 14.59 5.17 -5.81
CA ASP A 34 13.32 5.86 -6.04
C ASP A 34 12.13 4.88 -6.05
N GLU A 35 12.34 3.66 -6.55
CA GLU A 35 11.30 2.64 -6.53
C GLU A 35 10.98 2.18 -5.09
N VAL A 36 12.01 2.06 -4.25
CA VAL A 36 11.83 1.75 -2.82
C VAL A 36 11.03 2.86 -2.15
N ASP A 37 11.41 4.10 -2.39
CA ASP A 37 10.74 5.28 -1.83
C ASP A 37 9.27 5.33 -2.24
N ASP A 38 8.98 5.07 -3.50
CA ASP A 38 7.60 5.06 -4.01
C ASP A 38 6.74 4.02 -3.32
N LEU A 39 7.26 2.80 -3.16
CA LEU A 39 6.51 1.74 -2.49
C LEU A 39 6.27 2.08 -1.02
N GLN A 40 7.29 2.59 -0.34
CA GLN A 40 7.17 3.02 1.04
C GLN A 40 6.11 4.11 1.20
N LEU A 41 6.12 5.09 0.30
CA LEU A 41 5.15 6.19 0.33
C LEU A 41 3.72 5.68 0.13
N ALA A 42 3.53 4.76 -0.82
CA ALA A 42 2.21 4.21 -1.10
C ALA A 42 1.63 3.52 0.15
N VAL A 43 2.41 2.68 0.80
CA VAL A 43 1.95 1.96 2.00
C VAL A 43 1.71 2.94 3.14
N GLU A 44 2.63 3.88 3.35
CA GLU A 44 2.49 4.87 4.43
C GLU A 44 1.24 5.74 4.28
N ARG A 45 0.97 6.21 3.07
CA ARG A 45 -0.22 7.03 2.84
C ARG A 45 -1.49 6.25 3.06
N LEU A 46 -1.51 5.00 2.63
CA LEU A 46 -2.67 4.14 2.83
C LEU A 46 -2.93 3.92 4.32
N LEU A 47 -1.89 3.63 5.09
CA LEU A 47 -2.02 3.45 6.54
C LEU A 47 -2.45 4.73 7.24
N ALA A 48 -1.97 5.87 6.78
CA ALA A 48 -2.36 7.16 7.35
C ALA A 48 -3.86 7.44 7.14
N GLU A 49 -4.40 7.05 5.99
CA GLU A 49 -5.83 7.20 5.72
C GLU A 49 -6.68 6.20 6.50
N ALA A 50 -6.10 5.07 6.90
CA ALA A 50 -6.82 4.02 7.62
C ALA A 50 -7.10 4.35 9.09
N GLY A 51 -6.53 5.43 9.61
CA GLY A 51 -6.73 5.83 11.01
C GLY A 51 -5.67 5.24 11.93
N GLN A 52 -5.94 5.28 13.23
CA GLN A 52 -4.98 4.84 14.24
C GLN A 52 -5.49 3.74 15.15
N ASP A 53 -6.73 3.29 14.96
CA ASP A 53 -7.34 2.29 15.83
C ASP A 53 -7.33 0.93 15.18
N GLY A 54 -7.08 -0.10 16.01
CA GLY A 54 -7.10 -1.48 15.55
C GLY A 54 -5.78 -1.92 14.95
N SER A 55 -5.86 -2.99 14.18
CA SER A 55 -4.70 -3.59 13.54
C SER A 55 -5.00 -3.90 12.08
N VAL A 56 -3.94 -4.14 11.32
CA VAL A 56 -4.04 -4.40 9.90
C VAL A 56 -3.08 -5.54 9.55
N ASN A 57 -3.46 -6.35 8.56
CA ASN A 57 -2.58 -7.34 7.96
C ASN A 57 -2.06 -6.79 6.64
N ILE A 58 -0.77 -6.89 6.43
CA ILE A 58 -0.15 -6.51 5.18
C ILE A 58 0.55 -7.74 4.63
N SER A 59 0.13 -8.21 3.47
CA SER A 59 0.78 -9.35 2.83
C SER A 59 1.51 -8.88 1.58
N PHE A 60 2.71 -9.43 1.38
CA PHE A 60 3.58 -9.10 0.26
C PHE A 60 3.82 -10.37 -0.54
N GLN A 61 3.46 -10.36 -1.81
CA GLN A 61 3.79 -11.45 -2.74
C GLN A 61 4.93 -10.97 -3.62
N LEU A 62 6.05 -11.68 -3.56
CA LEU A 62 7.27 -11.28 -4.25
C LEU A 62 7.41 -12.08 -5.54
N GLY A 63 7.33 -11.38 -6.68
CA GLY A 63 7.66 -11.95 -7.98
C GLY A 63 9.12 -11.72 -8.29
N SER A 64 9.54 -12.00 -9.51
CA SER A 64 10.93 -11.80 -9.91
C SER A 64 11.30 -10.32 -9.99
N ARG A 65 10.35 -9.46 -10.36
CA ARG A 65 10.56 -8.01 -10.49
C ARG A 65 9.35 -7.22 -10.03
N SER A 66 8.57 -7.79 -9.09
CA SER A 66 7.36 -7.13 -8.64
C SER A 66 7.07 -7.45 -7.20
N VAL A 67 6.38 -6.51 -6.54
CA VAL A 67 5.80 -6.73 -5.22
C VAL A 67 4.32 -6.43 -5.34
N ARG A 68 3.48 -7.39 -4.97
CA ARG A 68 2.05 -7.18 -4.84
C ARG A 68 1.72 -7.15 -3.36
N THR A 69 1.17 -6.05 -2.91
CA THR A 69 0.88 -5.81 -1.50
C THR A 69 -0.63 -5.73 -1.29
N HIS A 70 -1.13 -6.47 -0.30
CA HIS A 70 -2.53 -6.39 0.12
C HIS A 70 -2.58 -5.86 1.54
N VAL A 71 -3.35 -4.81 1.76
CA VAL A 71 -3.48 -4.15 3.07
C VAL A 71 -4.93 -4.21 3.51
N GLY A 72 -5.16 -4.80 4.67
CA GLY A 72 -6.52 -4.85 5.22
C GLY A 72 -6.66 -5.85 6.36
N PRO A 73 -7.88 -6.07 6.83
CA PRO A 73 -9.11 -5.42 6.42
C PRO A 73 -9.18 -3.97 6.89
N LEU A 74 -9.65 -3.08 6.01
CA LEU A 74 -9.81 -1.66 6.31
C LEU A 74 -11.29 -1.32 6.34
N ARG A 75 -11.68 -0.52 7.32
CA ARG A 75 -13.08 -0.14 7.51
C ARG A 75 -13.36 1.32 7.20
N GLU A 76 -12.32 2.09 6.88
CA GLU A 76 -12.47 3.50 6.56
C GLU A 76 -13.08 3.65 5.17
N ARG A 77 -14.33 4.07 5.13
CA ARG A 77 -15.08 4.18 3.88
C ARG A 77 -14.48 5.20 2.91
N ALA A 78 -13.84 6.23 3.46
CA ALA A 78 -13.22 7.27 2.64
C ALA A 78 -12.13 6.72 1.73
N ILE A 79 -11.47 5.61 2.12
CA ILE A 79 -10.46 4.98 1.27
C ILE A 79 -11.11 4.41 0.01
N ALA A 80 -12.17 3.63 0.16
CA ALA A 80 -12.89 3.07 -0.99
C ALA A 80 -13.44 4.19 -1.88
N ASP A 81 -14.01 5.22 -1.27
CA ASP A 81 -14.57 6.34 -2.02
C ASP A 81 -13.50 7.08 -2.82
N ALA A 82 -12.31 7.27 -2.25
CA ALA A 82 -11.21 7.93 -2.94
C ALA A 82 -10.70 7.10 -4.12
N LEU A 83 -10.62 5.78 -3.97
CA LEU A 83 -10.02 4.91 -4.97
C LEU A 83 -11.00 4.47 -6.05
N GLN A 84 -12.28 4.39 -5.74
CA GLN A 84 -13.33 3.91 -6.66
C GLN A 84 -14.23 5.02 -7.18
N GLY A 85 -14.18 6.20 -6.57
CA GLY A 85 -15.01 7.32 -6.93
C GLY A 85 -14.50 8.09 -8.15
N PRO A 86 -15.10 9.24 -8.43
CA PRO A 86 -14.66 10.08 -9.55
C PRO A 86 -13.23 10.58 -9.32
N PRO A 87 -12.50 10.90 -10.41
CA PRO A 87 -11.15 11.42 -10.26
C PRO A 87 -11.13 12.75 -9.48
N PRO A 88 -10.02 13.02 -8.77
CA PRO A 88 -9.92 14.28 -8.03
C PRO A 88 -9.90 15.48 -8.97
N GLU A 89 -10.31 16.63 -8.45
CA GLU A 89 -10.25 17.88 -9.20
C GLU A 89 -8.80 18.22 -9.56
N PRO A 90 -8.57 18.93 -10.67
CA PRO A 90 -7.23 19.37 -11.03
C PRO A 90 -6.55 20.11 -9.86
N GLY A 91 -5.34 19.70 -9.51
CA GLY A 91 -4.58 20.29 -8.41
C GLY A 91 -4.90 19.73 -7.04
N GLU A 92 -5.96 18.93 -6.90
CA GLU A 92 -6.28 18.28 -5.65
C GLU A 92 -5.38 17.07 -5.43
N LEU A 93 -4.81 16.95 -4.24
CA LEU A 93 -3.94 15.84 -3.87
C LEU A 93 -4.70 14.92 -2.91
N ASN A 94 -5.14 13.76 -3.38
CA ASN A 94 -5.81 12.77 -2.55
C ASN A 94 -5.09 11.43 -2.67
N LEU A 95 -5.56 10.44 -1.92
CA LEU A 95 -4.94 9.10 -1.92
C LEU A 95 -4.84 8.52 -3.33
N ARG A 96 -5.92 8.62 -4.12
CA ARG A 96 -5.92 8.08 -5.48
C ARG A 96 -4.80 8.69 -6.32
N ARG A 97 -4.64 10.01 -6.28
CA ARG A 97 -3.61 10.69 -7.07
C ARG A 97 -2.21 10.29 -6.64
N ILE A 98 -2.01 10.13 -5.33
CA ILE A 98 -0.72 9.70 -4.81
C ILE A 98 -0.41 8.28 -5.28
N LEU A 99 -1.36 7.35 -5.17
CA LEU A 99 -1.13 5.98 -5.62
C LEU A 99 -0.88 5.91 -7.11
N GLU A 100 -1.62 6.67 -7.92
CA GLU A 100 -1.41 6.70 -9.37
C GLU A 100 0.00 7.18 -9.74
N ALA A 101 0.59 8.03 -8.90
CA ALA A 101 1.93 8.54 -9.16
C ALA A 101 3.04 7.56 -8.76
N VAL A 102 2.81 6.69 -7.77
CA VAL A 102 3.91 5.93 -7.16
C VAL A 102 3.82 4.42 -7.33
N VAL A 103 2.67 3.86 -7.71
CA VAL A 103 2.56 2.43 -7.98
C VAL A 103 2.09 2.19 -9.41
N ASP A 104 2.32 0.97 -9.89
CA ASP A 104 1.99 0.61 -11.28
C ASP A 104 0.52 0.23 -11.43
N SER A 105 -0.06 -0.34 -10.39
CA SER A 105 -1.52 -0.57 -10.35
C SER A 105 -1.99 -0.65 -8.90
N TYR A 106 -3.28 -0.42 -8.72
CA TYR A 106 -3.93 -0.59 -7.42
C TYR A 106 -5.38 -1.02 -7.65
N GLY A 107 -5.97 -1.58 -6.61
CA GLY A 107 -7.38 -1.97 -6.66
C GLY A 107 -7.93 -2.15 -5.27
N VAL A 108 -9.26 -2.23 -5.20
CA VAL A 108 -10.00 -2.43 -3.96
C VAL A 108 -10.73 -3.74 -4.06
N GLU A 109 -10.61 -4.58 -3.04
CA GLU A 109 -11.29 -5.87 -2.97
C GLU A 109 -12.18 -5.90 -1.74
N ASP A 110 -13.41 -6.34 -1.90
CA ASP A 110 -14.35 -6.44 -0.79
C ASP A 110 -13.93 -7.55 0.17
N ALA A 111 -14.10 -7.30 1.45
CA ALA A 111 -13.88 -8.27 2.51
C ALA A 111 -15.18 -8.43 3.32
N ALA A 112 -15.14 -9.30 4.31
CA ALA A 112 -16.29 -9.54 5.16
C ALA A 112 -16.68 -8.28 5.95
N ASP A 113 -17.98 -8.17 6.28
CA ASP A 113 -18.53 -7.13 7.16
C ASP A 113 -18.29 -5.70 6.68
N GLY A 114 -18.29 -5.50 5.37
CA GLY A 114 -18.15 -4.17 4.78
C GLY A 114 -16.73 -3.63 4.78
N ALA A 115 -15.76 -4.43 5.19
CA ALA A 115 -14.35 -4.05 5.12
C ALA A 115 -13.81 -4.25 3.70
N ILE A 116 -12.64 -3.70 3.46
CA ILE A 116 -11.96 -3.83 2.16
C ILE A 116 -10.50 -4.18 2.36
N TYR A 117 -9.90 -4.75 1.32
CA TYR A 117 -8.46 -4.84 1.14
C TYR A 117 -8.07 -3.92 0.00
N VAL A 118 -6.95 -3.24 0.14
CA VAL A 118 -6.38 -2.47 -0.97
C VAL A 118 -5.18 -3.24 -1.48
N ARG A 119 -5.15 -3.47 -2.80
CA ARG A 119 -4.03 -4.11 -3.48
C ARG A 119 -3.19 -3.03 -4.13
N LEU A 120 -1.89 -3.12 -3.94
CA LEU A 120 -0.90 -2.25 -4.60
C LEU A 120 0.07 -3.14 -5.36
N GLU A 121 0.46 -2.76 -6.56
CA GLU A 121 1.49 -3.50 -7.30
C GLU A 121 2.57 -2.52 -7.76
N LYS A 122 3.81 -2.85 -7.43
CA LYS A 122 4.98 -2.06 -7.84
C LYS A 122 5.91 -2.97 -8.62
N LEU A 123 6.28 -2.53 -9.80
CA LEU A 123 7.20 -3.25 -10.68
C LEU A 123 8.57 -2.59 -10.64
N ARG A 124 9.61 -3.42 -10.64
CA ARG A 124 10.97 -2.94 -10.83
C ARG A 124 11.20 -2.69 -12.32
N GLU A 125 11.74 -1.53 -12.64
CA GLU A 125 12.08 -1.25 -14.04
C GLU A 125 13.14 -2.23 -14.55
N ALA A 126 13.05 -2.57 -15.83
CA ALA A 126 14.04 -3.41 -16.47
C ALA A 126 15.38 -2.67 -16.55
N ARG A 127 16.48 -3.38 -16.24
CA ARG A 127 17.83 -2.81 -16.25
C ARG A 127 18.76 -3.72 -17.02
#